data_33aea513066af032ca1ee241cae74c68
#
_entry.id   33aea513066af032ca1ee241cae74c68
#
_cell.length_a   1.000
_cell.length_b   1.000
_cell.length_c   1.000
_cell.angle_alpha   90.00
_cell.angle_beta   90.00
_cell.angle_gamma   90.00
#
_symmetry.space_group_name_H-M   'P 1'
#
loop_
_entity.id
_entity.type
_entity.pdbx_description
1 polymer ?
#
loop_
_entity_poly.entity_id
_entity_poly.type
_entity_poly.pdbx_seq_one_letter_code
_entity_poly.pdbx_strand_id
1 'polypeptide(L)'
;MKKTITTIAMLGMLLPGMAQEVKTTFQTSSHWKPTIDVRADAVMVYGTGSSPQISFQERVDSWRKQGYTTHFMTGIAWGGYSNYFTGKWDGKQHMDEGQKDMKGDTILHNPGTPYIVPTLNYLKYFKETQLKPVIDAGISDIFLEEPEFWAYAGYSESFKREWEAYYGFPWRAQHLSAENTYLSNKLKYHLYFRALNEAFTYAKEY
;
A
#
# COMPACT_ATOMS: atom_id res chain seq x y z
N MET A 1 18.08 -14.76 -70.77
CA MET A 1 18.69 -14.23 -69.53
C MET A 1 17.66 -14.15 -68.45
N LYS A 2 17.66 -15.11 -67.48
CA LYS A 2 16.72 -15.08 -66.34
C LYS A 2 17.47 -14.42 -65.17
N LYS A 3 16.90 -13.32 -64.67
CA LYS A 3 17.40 -12.60 -63.48
C LYS A 3 16.77 -13.26 -62.26
N THR A 4 17.61 -13.91 -61.43
CA THR A 4 17.26 -14.44 -60.12
C THR A 4 17.31 -13.31 -59.11
N ILE A 5 16.19 -12.95 -58.51
CA ILE A 5 16.12 -11.97 -57.40
C ILE A 5 16.24 -12.76 -56.10
N THR A 6 17.36 -12.63 -55.40
CA THR A 6 17.57 -13.21 -54.09
C THR A 6 16.98 -12.26 -53.01
N THR A 7 15.86 -12.65 -52.45
CA THR A 7 15.26 -11.93 -51.30
C THR A 7 15.98 -12.34 -50.03
N ILE A 8 16.78 -11.45 -49.45
CA ILE A 8 17.39 -11.66 -48.13
C ILE A 8 16.31 -11.33 -47.06
N ALA A 9 15.76 -12.37 -46.46
CA ALA A 9 14.91 -12.21 -45.27
C ALA A 9 15.80 -11.89 -44.07
N MET A 10 15.79 -10.62 -43.61
CA MET A 10 16.36 -10.23 -42.33
C MET A 10 15.48 -10.81 -41.21
N LEU A 11 15.91 -11.91 -40.62
CA LEU A 11 15.35 -12.48 -39.41
C LEU A 11 15.81 -11.59 -38.23
N GLY A 12 14.98 -10.63 -37.84
CA GLY A 12 15.22 -9.84 -36.62
C GLY A 12 15.17 -10.76 -35.41
N MET A 13 16.31 -11.15 -34.89
CA MET A 13 16.39 -11.75 -33.55
C MET A 13 15.91 -10.70 -32.54
N LEU A 14 14.70 -10.88 -32.05
CA LEU A 14 14.27 -10.26 -30.79
C LEU A 14 15.15 -10.86 -29.69
N LEU A 15 16.22 -10.17 -29.34
CA LEU A 15 16.93 -10.44 -28.09
C LEU A 15 15.92 -10.25 -26.97
N PRO A 16 15.75 -11.24 -26.08
CA PRO A 16 14.96 -11.00 -24.87
C PRO A 16 15.60 -9.81 -24.18
N GLY A 17 14.81 -8.72 -24.00
CA GLY A 17 15.28 -7.55 -23.29
C GLY A 17 15.76 -8.02 -21.92
N MET A 18 17.06 -7.96 -21.67
CA MET A 18 17.60 -8.18 -20.33
C MET A 18 16.95 -7.10 -19.45
N ALA A 19 16.16 -7.53 -18.48
CA ALA A 19 15.60 -6.62 -17.49
C ALA A 19 16.79 -5.83 -16.91
N GLN A 20 16.69 -4.50 -16.93
CA GLN A 20 17.74 -3.65 -16.36
C GLN A 20 17.86 -4.01 -14.88
N GLU A 21 19.06 -4.36 -14.44
CA GLU A 21 19.32 -4.63 -13.02
C GLU A 21 19.16 -3.32 -12.24
N VAL A 22 18.18 -3.26 -11.33
CA VAL A 22 17.97 -2.11 -10.46
C VAL A 22 18.94 -2.18 -9.29
N LYS A 23 19.85 -1.22 -9.19
CA LYS A 23 20.86 -1.12 -8.11
C LYS A 23 20.56 0.01 -7.14
N THR A 24 19.91 1.06 -7.63
CA THR A 24 19.60 2.26 -6.85
C THR A 24 18.15 2.64 -7.02
N THR A 25 17.50 3.03 -5.91
CA THR A 25 16.13 3.50 -5.91
C THR A 25 15.94 4.61 -4.88
N PHE A 26 14.96 5.45 -5.08
CA PHE A 26 14.54 6.46 -4.11
C PHE A 26 13.02 6.59 -4.11
N GLN A 27 12.48 7.23 -3.11
CA GLN A 27 11.04 7.41 -2.92
C GLN A 27 10.64 8.87 -3.13
N THR A 28 9.50 9.09 -3.78
CA THR A 28 8.89 10.41 -3.90
C THR A 28 7.39 10.32 -4.18
N SER A 29 6.62 11.29 -3.66
CA SER A 29 5.21 11.49 -4.04
C SER A 29 5.05 12.44 -5.22
N SER A 30 6.12 13.06 -5.71
CA SER A 30 6.10 14.03 -6.81
C SER A 30 6.15 13.37 -8.18
N HIS A 31 5.63 14.07 -9.21
CA HIS A 31 5.99 13.80 -10.58
C HIS A 31 7.44 14.20 -10.85
N TRP A 32 8.04 13.68 -11.93
CA TRP A 32 9.41 14.03 -12.29
C TRP A 32 9.58 15.53 -12.52
N LYS A 33 10.68 16.06 -12.03
CA LYS A 33 11.18 17.43 -12.25
C LYS A 33 12.71 17.40 -12.31
N PRO A 34 13.36 18.26 -13.09
CA PRO A 34 14.84 18.34 -13.12
C PRO A 34 15.48 18.55 -11.74
N THR A 35 14.77 19.24 -10.83
CA THR A 35 15.27 19.58 -9.49
C THR A 35 15.26 18.40 -8.51
N ILE A 36 14.57 17.30 -8.81
CA ILE A 36 14.52 16.10 -7.98
C ILE A 36 15.03 14.86 -8.73
N ASP A 37 15.64 15.04 -9.87
CA ASP A 37 16.27 13.97 -10.65
C ASP A 37 17.61 13.59 -10.02
N VAL A 38 17.62 12.50 -9.29
CA VAL A 38 18.80 11.96 -8.60
C VAL A 38 19.54 10.90 -9.43
N ARG A 39 19.07 10.62 -10.65
CA ARG A 39 19.67 9.64 -11.59
C ARG A 39 19.79 8.21 -11.01
N ALA A 40 18.82 7.80 -10.20
CA ALA A 40 18.71 6.43 -9.76
C ALA A 40 18.14 5.54 -10.89
N ASP A 41 18.28 4.22 -10.76
CA ASP A 41 17.74 3.26 -11.74
C ASP A 41 16.22 3.15 -11.63
N ALA A 42 15.69 3.30 -10.43
CA ALA A 42 14.27 3.19 -10.15
C ALA A 42 13.75 4.29 -9.21
N VAL A 43 12.45 4.49 -9.23
CA VAL A 43 11.72 5.35 -8.31
C VAL A 43 10.54 4.61 -7.69
N MET A 44 10.39 4.69 -6.38
CA MET A 44 9.18 4.30 -5.67
C MET A 44 8.21 5.48 -5.67
N VAL A 45 7.16 5.42 -6.48
CA VAL A 45 6.11 6.44 -6.48
C VAL A 45 5.22 6.20 -5.25
N TYR A 46 5.25 7.16 -4.31
CA TYR A 46 4.57 7.01 -3.02
C TYR A 46 3.09 7.36 -3.09
N GLY A 47 2.24 6.41 -2.65
CA GLY A 47 0.79 6.56 -2.54
C GLY A 47 0.06 6.80 -3.86
N THR A 48 -1.20 6.42 -3.94
CA THR A 48 -2.06 6.62 -5.12
C THR A 48 -2.74 7.98 -5.15
N GLY A 49 -2.62 8.77 -4.08
CA GLY A 49 -3.22 10.09 -3.98
C GLY A 49 -2.86 10.98 -5.17
N SER A 50 -3.85 11.68 -5.68
CA SER A 50 -3.68 12.66 -6.76
C SER A 50 -3.73 14.07 -6.21
N SER A 51 -2.89 14.95 -6.75
CA SER A 51 -3.12 16.38 -6.56
C SER A 51 -4.26 16.83 -7.50
N PRO A 52 -4.87 18.00 -7.27
CA PRO A 52 -5.87 18.52 -8.21
C PRO A 52 -5.37 18.65 -9.66
N GLN A 53 -4.06 18.71 -9.85
CA GLN A 53 -3.40 18.97 -11.14
C GLN A 53 -2.79 17.71 -11.77
N ILE A 54 -2.50 16.65 -11.01
CA ILE A 54 -1.72 15.51 -11.52
C ILE A 54 -2.25 14.21 -10.88
N SER A 55 -2.69 13.28 -11.72
CA SER A 55 -3.13 11.95 -11.33
C SER A 55 -1.96 11.04 -10.96
N PHE A 56 -2.26 9.90 -10.32
CA PHE A 56 -1.26 8.85 -10.06
C PHE A 56 -0.60 8.36 -11.35
N GLN A 57 -1.40 8.06 -12.39
CA GLN A 57 -0.89 7.60 -13.68
C GLN A 57 0.08 8.60 -14.31
N GLU A 58 -0.27 9.89 -14.32
CA GLU A 58 0.61 10.93 -14.86
C GLU A 58 1.91 11.05 -14.08
N ARG A 59 1.89 10.83 -12.75
CA ARG A 59 3.12 10.79 -11.95
C ARG A 59 4.01 9.63 -12.37
N VAL A 60 3.46 8.43 -12.50
CA VAL A 60 4.17 7.23 -12.97
C VAL A 60 4.77 7.47 -14.36
N ASP A 61 3.96 7.94 -15.30
CA ASP A 61 4.37 8.17 -16.68
C ASP A 61 5.46 9.24 -16.81
N SER A 62 5.44 10.26 -15.93
CA SER A 62 6.47 11.29 -15.93
C SER A 62 7.86 10.75 -15.63
N TRP A 63 7.96 9.78 -14.74
CA TRP A 63 9.21 9.09 -14.39
C TRP A 63 9.63 8.09 -15.47
N ARG A 64 8.69 7.30 -16.01
CA ARG A 64 8.96 6.36 -17.11
C ARG A 64 9.51 7.04 -18.35
N LYS A 65 9.00 8.23 -18.69
CA LYS A 65 9.51 9.06 -19.82
C LYS A 65 10.96 9.44 -19.68
N GLN A 66 11.51 9.42 -18.48
CA GLN A 66 12.94 9.70 -18.21
C GLN A 66 13.78 8.43 -18.08
N GLY A 67 13.20 7.26 -18.34
CA GLY A 67 13.92 5.98 -18.31
C GLY A 67 13.98 5.30 -16.94
N TYR A 68 13.24 5.81 -15.93
CA TYR A 68 13.17 5.17 -14.62
C TYR A 68 12.33 3.90 -14.64
N THR A 69 12.79 2.84 -14.00
CA THR A 69 11.92 1.75 -13.55
C THR A 69 11.02 2.30 -12.43
N THR A 70 9.71 2.01 -12.51
CA THR A 70 8.76 2.53 -11.53
C THR A 70 8.28 1.42 -10.61
N HIS A 71 8.45 1.62 -9.31
CA HIS A 71 7.90 0.83 -8.23
C HIS A 71 6.84 1.64 -7.48
N PHE A 72 6.10 1.00 -6.61
CA PHE A 72 5.10 1.65 -5.75
C PHE A 72 5.41 1.42 -4.28
N MET A 73 5.13 2.40 -3.45
CA MET A 73 5.23 2.30 -2.00
C MET A 73 4.09 3.04 -1.32
N THR A 74 3.56 2.49 -0.23
CA THR A 74 2.60 3.16 0.65
C THR A 74 2.60 2.53 2.04
N GLY A 75 2.17 3.29 3.05
CA GLY A 75 1.89 2.73 4.37
C GLY A 75 0.67 1.82 4.35
N ILE A 76 0.73 0.68 5.04
CA ILE A 76 -0.44 -0.19 5.22
C ILE A 76 -1.18 0.10 6.53
N ALA A 77 -0.50 0.71 7.50
CA ALA A 77 -1.08 1.05 8.80
C ALA A 77 -1.57 2.49 8.87
N TRP A 78 -1.13 3.34 7.99
CA TRP A 78 -1.48 4.75 7.91
C TRP A 78 -1.30 5.26 6.47
N GLY A 79 -1.87 6.40 6.15
CA GLY A 79 -1.76 7.00 4.81
C GLY A 79 -2.84 8.03 4.53
N GLY A 80 -2.91 8.52 3.30
CA GLY A 80 -3.89 9.49 2.83
C GLY A 80 -5.32 8.93 2.72
N TYR A 81 -5.81 8.25 3.75
CA TYR A 81 -7.07 7.49 3.73
C TYR A 81 -8.27 8.28 4.24
N SER A 82 -8.25 9.62 4.09
CA SER A 82 -9.35 10.48 4.53
C SER A 82 -10.70 10.11 3.90
N ASN A 83 -10.71 9.64 2.66
CA ASN A 83 -11.93 9.19 1.99
C ASN A 83 -12.56 7.97 2.67
N TYR A 84 -11.75 7.08 3.23
CA TYR A 84 -12.21 5.96 4.03
C TYR A 84 -12.83 6.45 5.34
N PHE A 85 -12.07 7.19 6.12
CA PHE A 85 -12.52 7.67 7.42
C PHE A 85 -13.77 8.55 7.36
N THR A 86 -13.90 9.40 6.33
CA THR A 86 -15.00 10.36 6.18
C THR A 86 -16.22 9.80 5.46
N GLY A 87 -16.18 8.57 4.99
CA GLY A 87 -17.29 7.92 4.29
C GLY A 87 -17.44 8.28 2.83
N LYS A 88 -16.45 8.92 2.22
CA LYS A 88 -16.50 9.25 0.79
C LYS A 88 -16.33 8.04 -0.12
N TRP A 89 -15.83 6.93 0.42
CA TRP A 89 -15.65 5.70 -0.34
C TRP A 89 -16.94 4.89 -0.50
N ASP A 90 -17.65 4.62 0.60
CA ASP A 90 -18.79 3.70 0.63
C ASP A 90 -20.06 4.31 1.28
N GLY A 91 -20.03 5.59 1.64
CA GLY A 91 -21.12 6.29 2.32
C GLY A 91 -21.14 6.13 3.84
N LYS A 92 -20.17 5.41 4.43
CA LYS A 92 -20.08 5.18 5.88
C LYS A 92 -18.79 5.75 6.45
N GLN A 93 -18.91 6.41 7.60
CA GLN A 93 -17.73 6.84 8.33
C GLN A 93 -17.06 5.67 9.05
N HIS A 94 -15.73 5.57 8.96
CA HIS A 94 -14.93 4.50 9.55
C HIS A 94 -13.96 4.99 10.64
N MET A 95 -14.30 6.08 11.33
CA MET A 95 -13.46 6.63 12.39
C MET A 95 -13.27 5.69 13.59
N ASP A 96 -14.15 4.70 13.76
CA ASP A 96 -14.02 3.64 14.75
C ASP A 96 -12.94 2.61 14.40
N GLU A 97 -12.46 2.60 13.16
CA GLU A 97 -11.36 1.75 12.71
C GLU A 97 -9.97 2.40 12.88
N GLY A 98 -9.91 3.62 13.41
CA GLY A 98 -8.66 4.19 13.89
C GLY A 98 -8.15 3.46 15.14
N GLN A 99 -6.83 3.27 15.25
CA GLN A 99 -6.23 2.78 16.50
C GLN A 99 -6.47 3.78 17.62
N LYS A 100 -6.89 3.29 18.78
CA LYS A 100 -7.16 4.12 19.97
C LYS A 100 -6.40 3.61 21.18
N ASP A 101 -5.97 4.54 22.01
CA ASP A 101 -5.37 4.26 23.31
C ASP A 101 -6.43 4.01 24.39
N MET A 102 -5.96 3.77 25.62
CA MET A 102 -6.81 3.52 26.78
C MET A 102 -7.75 4.68 27.16
N LYS A 103 -7.41 5.91 26.78
CA LYS A 103 -8.26 7.09 27.02
C LYS A 103 -9.31 7.29 25.94
N GLY A 104 -9.24 6.52 24.86
CA GLY A 104 -10.09 6.64 23.69
C GLY A 104 -9.56 7.64 22.65
N ASP A 105 -8.35 8.19 22.87
CA ASP A 105 -7.71 9.07 21.93
C ASP A 105 -7.23 8.30 20.69
N THR A 106 -7.46 8.89 19.51
CA THR A 106 -6.98 8.31 18.26
C THR A 106 -5.48 8.51 18.13
N ILE A 107 -4.77 7.42 17.84
CA ILE A 107 -3.32 7.44 17.62
C ILE A 107 -3.06 7.90 16.20
N LEU A 108 -2.26 8.96 16.07
CA LEU A 108 -1.97 9.61 14.79
C LEU A 108 -0.51 9.39 14.40
N HIS A 109 -0.26 9.12 13.12
CA HIS A 109 1.08 9.18 12.53
C HIS A 109 1.56 10.65 12.43
N ASN A 110 0.67 11.51 11.97
CA ASN A 110 0.85 12.95 11.94
C ASN A 110 -0.54 13.63 12.06
N PRO A 111 -0.64 14.96 12.20
CA PRO A 111 -1.93 15.63 12.29
C PRO A 111 -2.90 15.22 11.16
N GLY A 112 -4.04 14.67 11.54
CA GLY A 112 -5.08 14.23 10.60
C GLY A 112 -4.85 12.87 9.93
N THR A 113 -3.81 12.12 10.29
CA THR A 113 -3.50 10.80 9.72
C THR A 113 -3.57 9.72 10.80
N PRO A 114 -4.73 9.11 11.06
CA PRO A 114 -4.86 8.02 12.03
C PRO A 114 -4.10 6.75 11.59
N TYR A 115 -3.53 6.03 12.57
CA TYR A 115 -3.21 4.62 12.37
C TYR A 115 -4.48 3.78 12.32
N ILE A 116 -4.51 2.77 11.46
CA ILE A 116 -5.68 1.96 11.17
C ILE A 116 -5.62 0.62 11.91
N VAL A 117 -6.78 0.15 12.36
CA VAL A 117 -7.02 -1.26 12.66
C VAL A 117 -7.33 -1.97 11.33
N PRO A 118 -6.52 -2.94 10.88
CA PRO A 118 -6.68 -3.52 9.55
C PRO A 118 -7.83 -4.56 9.52
N THR A 119 -9.06 -4.05 9.55
CA THR A 119 -10.28 -4.82 9.40
C THR A 119 -10.44 -5.34 7.97
N LEU A 120 -11.32 -6.31 7.74
CA LEU A 120 -11.63 -6.78 6.39
C LEU A 120 -12.24 -5.67 5.52
N ASN A 121 -12.98 -4.75 6.11
CA ASN A 121 -13.54 -3.61 5.41
C ASN A 121 -12.44 -2.64 4.93
N TYR A 122 -11.49 -2.32 5.82
CA TYR A 122 -10.31 -1.54 5.42
C TYR A 122 -9.50 -2.23 4.32
N LEU A 123 -9.30 -3.55 4.41
CA LEU A 123 -8.56 -4.30 3.40
C LEU A 123 -9.25 -4.28 2.03
N LYS A 124 -10.58 -4.29 1.99
CA LYS A 124 -11.33 -4.07 0.75
C LYS A 124 -11.03 -2.70 0.16
N TYR A 125 -11.15 -1.64 0.96
CA TYR A 125 -10.79 -0.28 0.56
C TYR A 125 -9.36 -0.21 0.02
N PHE A 126 -8.41 -0.78 0.76
CA PHE A 126 -6.98 -0.75 0.40
C PHE A 126 -6.72 -1.44 -0.95
N LYS A 127 -7.30 -2.60 -1.18
CA LYS A 127 -7.20 -3.32 -2.46
C LYS A 127 -7.76 -2.49 -3.62
N GLU A 128 -8.93 -1.91 -3.44
CA GLU A 128 -9.61 -1.13 -4.49
C GLU A 128 -8.94 0.21 -4.80
N THR A 129 -8.40 0.89 -3.79
CA THR A 129 -7.93 2.28 -3.93
C THR A 129 -6.42 2.44 -3.95
N GLN A 130 -5.68 1.47 -3.40
CA GLN A 130 -4.22 1.52 -3.38
C GLN A 130 -3.61 0.48 -4.33
N LEU A 131 -4.02 -0.78 -4.28
CA LEU A 131 -3.37 -1.82 -5.06
C LEU A 131 -3.86 -1.87 -6.50
N LYS A 132 -5.17 -1.87 -6.72
CA LYS A 132 -5.73 -1.95 -8.07
C LYS A 132 -5.20 -0.86 -9.02
N PRO A 133 -5.20 0.44 -8.69
CA PRO A 133 -4.68 1.46 -9.59
C PRO A 133 -3.19 1.31 -9.90
N VAL A 134 -2.43 0.73 -8.98
CA VAL A 134 -0.99 0.46 -9.12
C VAL A 134 -0.74 -0.64 -10.14
N ILE A 135 -1.48 -1.74 -10.02
CA ILE A 135 -1.38 -2.87 -10.94
C ILE A 135 -1.88 -2.48 -12.33
N ASP A 136 -3.01 -1.76 -12.41
CA ASP A 136 -3.54 -1.21 -13.66
C ASP A 136 -2.55 -0.27 -14.36
N ALA A 137 -1.71 0.44 -13.59
CA ALA A 137 -0.62 1.25 -14.13
C ALA A 137 0.61 0.43 -14.59
N GLY A 138 0.57 -0.90 -14.51
CA GLY A 138 1.64 -1.80 -14.92
C GLY A 138 2.87 -1.76 -14.00
N ILE A 139 2.66 -1.54 -12.69
CA ILE A 139 3.70 -1.65 -11.68
C ILE A 139 3.63 -3.03 -11.06
N SER A 140 4.73 -3.78 -11.11
CA SER A 140 4.87 -5.14 -10.56
C SER A 140 5.45 -5.16 -9.15
N ASP A 141 6.25 -4.17 -8.80
CA ASP A 141 6.99 -4.14 -7.54
C ASP A 141 6.30 -3.20 -6.54
N ILE A 142 5.67 -3.80 -5.54
CA ILE A 142 4.85 -3.12 -4.53
C ILE A 142 5.47 -3.30 -3.16
N PHE A 143 5.72 -2.19 -2.49
CA PHE A 143 6.28 -2.11 -1.15
C PHE A 143 5.23 -1.56 -0.19
N LEU A 144 4.97 -2.30 0.88
CA LEU A 144 4.08 -1.90 1.95
C LEU A 144 4.91 -1.64 3.21
N GLU A 145 4.92 -0.40 3.64
CA GLU A 145 5.72 0.01 4.79
C GLU A 145 4.88 0.10 6.07
N GLU A 146 5.57 0.05 7.18
CA GLU A 146 5.07 0.34 8.53
C GLU A 146 3.76 -0.40 8.88
N PRO A 147 3.76 -1.75 8.91
CA PRO A 147 2.61 -2.52 9.38
C PRO A 147 2.49 -2.41 10.92
N GLU A 148 2.28 -1.20 11.43
CA GLU A 148 2.38 -0.86 12.83
C GLU A 148 1.04 -0.95 13.56
N PHE A 149 1.00 -1.79 14.58
CA PHE A 149 -0.03 -1.72 15.61
C PHE A 149 0.63 -1.32 16.94
N TRP A 150 0.32 -0.13 17.42
CA TRP A 150 0.94 0.41 18.61
C TRP A 150 0.69 -0.45 19.85
N ALA A 151 1.70 -0.68 20.66
CA ALA A 151 1.61 -1.54 21.85
C ALA A 151 0.52 -1.08 22.83
N TYR A 152 0.36 0.25 23.00
CA TYR A 152 -0.64 0.85 23.87
C TYR A 152 -2.03 1.04 23.21
N ALA A 153 -2.15 0.76 21.92
CA ALA A 153 -3.44 0.71 21.21
C ALA A 153 -4.22 -0.56 21.54
N GLY A 154 -5.45 -0.66 21.02
CA GLY A 154 -6.32 -1.84 21.20
C GLY A 154 -7.60 -1.55 21.97
N TYR A 155 -8.03 -0.28 21.96
CA TYR A 155 -9.23 0.17 22.68
C TYR A 155 -10.34 0.68 21.76
N SER A 156 -10.12 0.68 20.42
CA SER A 156 -11.18 1.05 19.47
C SER A 156 -12.27 -0.02 19.37
N GLU A 157 -13.48 0.38 19.01
CA GLU A 157 -14.59 -0.56 18.84
C GLU A 157 -14.32 -1.60 17.74
N SER A 158 -13.61 -1.22 16.68
CA SER A 158 -13.19 -2.18 15.66
C SER A 158 -12.24 -3.24 16.20
N PHE A 159 -11.26 -2.86 17.04
CA PHE A 159 -10.37 -3.84 17.66
C PHE A 159 -11.09 -4.79 18.60
N LYS A 160 -12.09 -4.30 19.35
CA LYS A 160 -12.92 -5.15 20.23
C LYS A 160 -13.73 -6.17 19.41
N ARG A 161 -14.30 -5.76 18.27
CA ARG A 161 -15.00 -6.69 17.37
C ARG A 161 -14.05 -7.73 16.78
N GLU A 162 -12.85 -7.34 16.35
CA GLU A 162 -11.83 -8.28 15.87
C GLU A 162 -11.37 -9.25 16.97
N TRP A 163 -11.27 -8.78 18.21
CA TRP A 163 -10.97 -9.64 19.36
C TRP A 163 -12.03 -10.71 19.56
N GLU A 164 -13.31 -10.32 19.60
CA GLU A 164 -14.42 -11.25 19.80
C GLU A 164 -14.52 -12.26 18.65
N ALA A 165 -14.28 -11.80 17.42
CA ALA A 165 -14.24 -12.68 16.25
C ALA A 165 -13.09 -13.68 16.29
N TYR A 166 -11.92 -13.27 16.79
CA TYR A 166 -10.71 -14.10 16.82
C TYR A 166 -10.71 -15.10 18.00
N TYR A 167 -11.13 -14.64 19.19
CA TYR A 167 -11.06 -15.44 20.41
C TYR A 167 -12.36 -16.12 20.81
N GLY A 168 -13.50 -15.68 20.30
CA GLY A 168 -14.83 -16.21 20.65
C GLY A 168 -15.33 -15.82 22.04
N PHE A 169 -14.71 -14.81 22.69
CA PHE A 169 -15.13 -14.28 23.98
C PHE A 169 -14.97 -12.75 24.04
N PRO A 170 -15.70 -12.06 24.97
CA PRO A 170 -15.69 -10.61 25.08
C PRO A 170 -14.28 -10.04 25.27
N TRP A 171 -14.04 -8.87 24.67
CA TRP A 171 -12.78 -8.16 24.78
C TRP A 171 -12.38 -7.90 26.24
N ARG A 172 -11.07 -7.99 26.50
CA ARG A 172 -10.47 -7.73 27.81
C ARG A 172 -9.38 -6.67 27.68
N ALA A 173 -9.48 -5.63 28.51
CA ALA A 173 -8.50 -4.54 28.49
C ALA A 173 -7.10 -5.05 28.82
N GLN A 174 -6.15 -4.76 27.94
CA GLN A 174 -4.77 -5.27 28.03
C GLN A 174 -4.03 -4.85 29.32
N HIS A 175 -4.31 -3.65 29.84
CA HIS A 175 -3.66 -3.12 31.05
C HIS A 175 -4.07 -3.83 32.35
N LEU A 176 -5.09 -4.69 32.32
CA LEU A 176 -5.60 -5.35 33.54
C LEU A 176 -4.79 -6.60 33.94
N SER A 177 -4.09 -7.22 33.01
CA SER A 177 -3.23 -8.38 33.31
C SER A 177 -2.19 -8.64 32.23
N ALA A 178 -1.14 -9.37 32.58
CA ALA A 178 -0.12 -9.84 31.64
C ALA A 178 -0.70 -10.74 30.56
N GLU A 179 -1.68 -11.60 30.91
CA GLU A 179 -2.39 -12.45 29.96
C GLU A 179 -3.15 -11.62 28.93
N ASN A 180 -3.92 -10.62 29.36
CA ASN A 180 -4.66 -9.74 28.45
C ASN A 180 -3.70 -8.96 27.53
N THR A 181 -2.56 -8.51 28.04
CA THR A 181 -1.51 -7.87 27.23
C THR A 181 -0.99 -8.83 26.16
N TYR A 182 -0.70 -10.07 26.53
CA TYR A 182 -0.24 -11.11 25.60
C TYR A 182 -1.29 -11.37 24.49
N LEU A 183 -2.53 -11.58 24.87
CA LEU A 183 -3.64 -11.81 23.91
C LEU A 183 -3.81 -10.61 22.98
N SER A 184 -3.79 -9.40 23.53
CA SER A 184 -3.87 -8.17 22.73
C SER A 184 -2.76 -8.10 21.68
N ASN A 185 -1.51 -8.32 22.08
CA ASN A 185 -0.36 -8.29 21.17
C ASN A 185 -0.41 -9.40 20.13
N LYS A 186 -0.86 -10.60 20.50
CA LYS A 186 -1.06 -11.71 19.57
C LYS A 186 -2.10 -11.37 18.50
N LEU A 187 -3.22 -10.75 18.88
CA LEU A 187 -4.23 -10.30 17.93
C LEU A 187 -3.68 -9.20 17.02
N LYS A 188 -2.99 -8.19 17.54
CA LYS A 188 -2.36 -7.11 16.75
C LYS A 188 -1.44 -7.67 15.67
N TYR A 189 -0.58 -8.62 16.04
CA TYR A 189 0.28 -9.33 15.10
C TYR A 189 -0.54 -10.06 14.02
N HIS A 190 -1.57 -10.83 14.45
CA HIS A 190 -2.44 -11.55 13.52
C HIS A 190 -3.12 -10.64 12.51
N LEU A 191 -3.60 -9.48 12.94
CA LEU A 191 -4.30 -8.53 12.07
C LEU A 191 -3.40 -8.00 10.95
N TYR A 192 -2.14 -7.63 11.24
CA TYR A 192 -1.22 -7.20 10.18
C TYR A 192 -0.66 -8.35 9.36
N PHE A 193 -0.47 -9.52 9.96
CA PHE A 193 -0.15 -10.73 9.17
C PHE A 193 -1.24 -11.02 8.13
N ARG A 194 -2.51 -10.98 8.54
CA ARG A 194 -3.67 -11.11 7.64
C ARG A 194 -3.66 -10.03 6.56
N ALA A 195 -3.44 -8.77 6.95
CA ALA A 195 -3.44 -7.64 6.03
C ALA A 195 -2.36 -7.76 4.95
N LEU A 196 -1.14 -8.08 5.33
CA LEU A 196 -0.04 -8.28 4.37
C LEU A 196 -0.29 -9.47 3.45
N ASN A 197 -0.76 -10.59 4.00
CA ASN A 197 -1.10 -11.76 3.18
C ASN A 197 -2.17 -11.45 2.16
N GLU A 198 -3.29 -10.82 2.55
CA GLU A 198 -4.35 -10.47 1.63
C GLU A 198 -3.91 -9.45 0.59
N ALA A 199 -3.13 -8.45 0.98
CA ALA A 199 -2.63 -7.43 0.05
C ALA A 199 -1.70 -8.04 -1.01
N PHE A 200 -0.71 -8.86 -0.59
CA PHE A 200 0.22 -9.47 -1.53
C PHE A 200 -0.40 -10.62 -2.34
N THR A 201 -1.36 -11.36 -1.79
CA THR A 201 -2.12 -12.35 -2.56
C THR A 201 -2.92 -11.65 -3.66
N TYR A 202 -3.66 -10.60 -3.32
CA TYR A 202 -4.39 -9.81 -4.30
C TYR A 202 -3.47 -9.27 -5.40
N ALA A 203 -2.31 -8.71 -5.04
CA ALA A 203 -1.36 -8.16 -6.00
C ALA A 203 -0.75 -9.21 -6.96
N LYS A 204 -0.72 -10.50 -6.56
CA LYS A 204 -0.23 -11.60 -7.41
C LYS A 204 -1.31 -12.20 -8.30
N GLU A 205 -2.57 -12.15 -7.87
CA GLU A 205 -3.68 -12.81 -8.54
C GLU A 205 -4.48 -11.87 -9.46
N TYR A 206 -4.42 -10.58 -9.23
CA TYR A 206 -5.08 -9.56 -10.05
C TYR A 206 -4.33 -9.34 -11.38
#